data_bfa74b230daacfefb3f0d1376a3a6e0f
#
_entry.id   bfa74b230daacfefb3f0d1376a3a6e0f
#
_cell.length_a   1.000
_cell.length_b   1.000
_cell.length_c   1.000
_cell.angle_alpha   90.00
_cell.angle_beta   90.00
_cell.angle_gamma   90.00
#
_symmetry.space_group_name_H-M   'P 1'
#
loop_
_entity.id
_entity.type
_entity.pdbx_description
1 polymer ?
#
loop_
_entity_poly.entity_id
_entity_poly.type
_entity_poly.pdbx_seq_one_letter_code
_entity_poly.pdbx_strand_id
1 'polypeptide(L)'
;MKRFNTILAALAALGLSVPLAMAGPTEDLARTCNACHGVNGVSVGPSMPSIGGLPEAYLKNLMLQWKSDERYSGTMGRHFKGYTDAELSALATYFSKLPWVPVVQKADDKTLAQGKAASDRCETCHGATGGTPDDAETPKLNGQWADYMHLEMMKYRTEAAKMPHKKMRGNAKKLADEDVAAVAKYYAAQPK
;
A
#
# COMPACT_ATOMS: atom_id res chain seq x y z
N MET A 1 7.39 -30.64 58.57
CA MET A 1 7.37 -30.91 57.14
C MET A 1 5.96 -30.93 56.46
N LYS A 2 4.90 -30.42 57.12
CA LYS A 2 3.51 -30.42 56.57
C LYS A 2 3.01 -29.08 56.02
N ARG A 3 3.82 -27.99 56.07
CA ARG A 3 3.41 -26.65 55.60
C ARG A 3 3.95 -26.27 54.19
N PHE A 4 4.86 -27.06 53.63
CA PHE A 4 5.43 -26.79 52.32
C PHE A 4 4.57 -27.32 51.15
N ASN A 5 3.74 -28.35 51.40
CA ASN A 5 2.92 -28.95 50.34
C ASN A 5 1.63 -28.18 50.02
N THR A 6 1.21 -27.26 50.91
CA THR A 6 -0.05 -26.51 50.70
C THR A 6 0.16 -25.27 49.81
N ILE A 7 1.38 -24.78 49.72
CA ILE A 7 1.69 -23.57 48.87
C ILE A 7 1.85 -23.97 47.41
N LEU A 8 2.36 -25.19 47.12
CA LEU A 8 2.49 -25.65 45.72
C LEU A 8 1.13 -25.99 45.07
N ALA A 9 0.13 -26.40 45.86
CA ALA A 9 -1.20 -26.72 45.33
C ALA A 9 -2.05 -25.48 45.01
N ALA A 10 -1.79 -24.33 45.64
CA ALA A 10 -2.51 -23.07 45.39
C ALA A 10 -2.05 -22.31 44.14
N LEU A 11 -0.81 -22.54 43.68
CA LEU A 11 -0.28 -21.92 42.45
C LEU A 11 -0.72 -22.63 41.17
N ALA A 12 -1.18 -23.88 41.25
CA ALA A 12 -1.65 -24.63 40.09
C ALA A 12 -3.12 -24.32 39.71
N ALA A 13 -3.87 -23.60 40.57
CA ALA A 13 -5.28 -23.28 40.35
C ALA A 13 -5.55 -21.91 39.74
N LEU A 14 -4.52 -21.04 39.61
CA LEU A 14 -4.60 -19.86 38.76
C LEU A 14 -4.15 -20.26 37.34
N GLY A 15 -5.00 -21.02 36.66
CA GLY A 15 -4.92 -21.18 35.22
C GLY A 15 -5.06 -19.79 34.58
N LEU A 16 -3.93 -19.12 34.35
CA LEU A 16 -3.90 -18.01 33.42
C LEU A 16 -4.26 -18.57 32.03
N SER A 17 -5.57 -18.59 31.75
CA SER A 17 -6.06 -18.68 30.36
C SER A 17 -5.61 -17.42 29.65
N VAL A 18 -4.37 -17.43 29.19
CA VAL A 18 -3.95 -16.44 28.18
C VAL A 18 -4.80 -16.77 26.96
N PRO A 19 -5.73 -15.90 26.54
CA PRO A 19 -6.42 -16.14 25.29
C PRO A 19 -5.33 -16.18 24.21
N LEU A 20 -5.11 -17.34 23.61
CA LEU A 20 -4.39 -17.41 22.37
C LEU A 20 -5.22 -16.58 21.39
N ALA A 21 -4.75 -15.36 21.10
CA ALA A 21 -5.29 -14.55 20.02
C ALA A 21 -4.96 -15.30 18.72
N MET A 22 -5.88 -16.17 18.29
CA MET A 22 -5.82 -16.80 16.98
C MET A 22 -6.07 -15.68 15.96
N ALA A 23 -5.10 -15.44 15.08
CA ALA A 23 -5.35 -14.61 13.92
C ALA A 23 -6.51 -15.21 13.13
N GLY A 24 -7.40 -14.36 12.61
CA GLY A 24 -8.49 -14.84 11.76
C GLY A 24 -7.98 -15.28 10.38
N PRO A 25 -8.80 -16.00 9.62
CA PRO A 25 -8.39 -16.47 8.28
C PRO A 25 -7.87 -15.36 7.35
N THR A 26 -8.42 -14.15 7.46
CA THR A 26 -7.98 -12.98 6.67
C THR A 26 -6.62 -12.46 7.11
N GLU A 27 -6.34 -12.42 8.41
CA GLU A 27 -5.04 -12.01 8.97
C GLU A 27 -3.94 -12.99 8.56
N ASP A 28 -4.21 -14.29 8.57
CA ASP A 28 -3.26 -15.29 8.12
C ASP A 28 -2.97 -15.16 6.64
N LEU A 29 -4.00 -14.90 5.84
CA LEU A 29 -3.85 -14.64 4.42
C LEU A 29 -3.04 -13.36 4.16
N ALA A 30 -3.32 -12.26 4.89
CA ALA A 30 -2.63 -10.99 4.79
C ALA A 30 -1.14 -11.08 5.16
N ARG A 31 -0.75 -11.98 6.07
CA ARG A 31 0.65 -12.22 6.43
C ARG A 31 1.49 -12.67 5.25
N THR A 32 0.92 -13.35 4.26
CA THR A 32 1.64 -13.75 3.05
C THR A 32 2.12 -12.53 2.23
N CYS A 33 1.44 -11.40 2.34
CA CYS A 33 1.80 -10.16 1.66
C CYS A 33 3.02 -9.46 2.29
N ASN A 34 3.31 -9.75 3.58
CA ASN A 34 4.39 -9.11 4.33
C ASN A 34 5.78 -9.36 3.73
N ALA A 35 5.98 -10.49 3.05
CA ALA A 35 7.27 -10.82 2.43
C ALA A 35 7.75 -9.76 1.42
N CYS A 36 6.81 -9.08 0.75
CA CYS A 36 7.10 -8.06 -0.25
C CYS A 36 6.66 -6.65 0.20
N HIS A 37 5.50 -6.56 0.84
CA HIS A 37 4.92 -5.26 1.22
C HIS A 37 5.23 -4.83 2.66
N GLY A 38 6.05 -5.60 3.38
CA GLY A 38 6.44 -5.31 4.77
C GLY A 38 5.35 -5.60 5.79
N VAL A 39 5.74 -5.60 7.07
CA VAL A 39 4.80 -5.84 8.18
C VAL A 39 3.74 -4.74 8.20
N ASN A 40 2.48 -5.15 8.35
CA ASN A 40 1.32 -4.26 8.29
C ASN A 40 1.22 -3.46 6.97
N GLY A 41 1.81 -3.98 5.89
CA GLY A 41 1.79 -3.31 4.60
C GLY A 41 2.67 -2.06 4.52
N VAL A 42 3.66 -1.91 5.40
CA VAL A 42 4.67 -0.83 5.34
C VAL A 42 5.93 -1.37 4.68
N SER A 43 6.12 -1.08 3.42
CA SER A 43 7.23 -1.61 2.62
C SER A 43 8.58 -1.03 3.03
N VAL A 44 9.63 -1.84 2.89
CA VAL A 44 11.04 -1.46 3.13
C VAL A 44 11.88 -1.40 1.85
N GLY A 45 11.28 -1.65 0.71
CA GLY A 45 12.00 -1.71 -0.57
C GLY A 45 11.51 -0.69 -1.59
N PRO A 46 12.41 -0.07 -2.40
CA PRO A 46 12.06 1.11 -3.17
C PRO A 46 11.07 0.83 -4.31
N SER A 47 11.03 -0.39 -4.85
CA SER A 47 10.12 -0.76 -5.95
C SER A 47 8.85 -1.48 -5.49
N MET A 48 8.77 -1.84 -4.20
CA MET A 48 7.58 -2.46 -3.61
C MET A 48 6.77 -1.41 -2.87
N PRO A 49 5.45 -1.26 -3.15
CA PRO A 49 4.66 -0.23 -2.50
C PRO A 49 4.28 -0.59 -1.06
N SER A 50 4.13 0.44 -0.22
CA SER A 50 3.32 0.35 0.98
C SER A 50 1.84 0.24 0.60
N ILE A 51 1.10 -0.65 1.28
CA ILE A 51 -0.32 -0.93 0.99
C ILE A 51 -1.24 -0.76 2.21
N GLY A 52 -0.67 -0.73 3.43
CA GLY A 52 -1.44 -0.48 4.65
C GLY A 52 -1.99 0.95 4.67
N GLY A 53 -3.29 1.12 4.96
CA GLY A 53 -3.95 2.42 5.02
C GLY A 53 -4.32 3.06 3.67
N LEU A 54 -4.16 2.33 2.57
CA LEU A 54 -4.73 2.75 1.29
C LEU A 54 -6.26 2.54 1.27
N PRO A 55 -7.01 3.32 0.49
CA PRO A 55 -8.47 3.21 0.43
C PRO A 55 -8.95 1.81 0.02
N GLU A 56 -10.00 1.31 0.68
CA GLU A 56 -10.54 -0.05 0.45
C GLU A 56 -10.98 -0.26 -1.01
N ALA A 57 -11.72 0.69 -1.55
CA ALA A 57 -12.23 0.59 -2.93
C ALA A 57 -11.06 0.56 -3.93
N TYR A 58 -10.02 1.39 -3.73
CA TYR A 58 -8.80 1.36 -4.53
C TYR A 58 -8.13 -0.02 -4.49
N LEU A 59 -7.88 -0.56 -3.29
CA LEU A 59 -7.23 -1.87 -3.12
C LEU A 59 -8.03 -2.99 -3.77
N LYS A 60 -9.34 -3.03 -3.53
CA LYS A 60 -10.24 -4.04 -4.09
C LYS A 60 -10.26 -3.99 -5.61
N ASN A 61 -10.49 -2.81 -6.20
CA ASN A 61 -10.53 -2.64 -7.65
C ASN A 61 -9.22 -3.06 -8.29
N LEU A 62 -8.10 -2.66 -7.69
CA LEU A 62 -6.77 -2.99 -8.20
C LEU A 62 -6.52 -4.51 -8.23
N MET A 63 -6.84 -5.22 -7.14
CA MET A 63 -6.67 -6.66 -7.04
C MET A 63 -7.57 -7.42 -8.03
N LEU A 64 -8.82 -7.01 -8.19
CA LEU A 64 -9.75 -7.60 -9.16
C LEU A 64 -9.28 -7.38 -10.60
N GLN A 65 -8.82 -6.17 -10.94
CA GLN A 65 -8.28 -5.85 -12.27
C GLN A 65 -7.03 -6.66 -12.60
N TRP A 66 -6.16 -6.93 -11.63
CA TRP A 66 -5.01 -7.82 -11.83
C TRP A 66 -5.43 -9.27 -12.00
N LYS A 67 -6.42 -9.74 -11.22
CA LYS A 67 -6.95 -11.10 -11.36
C LYS A 67 -7.58 -11.35 -12.73
N SER A 68 -8.31 -10.37 -13.27
CA SER A 68 -8.99 -10.45 -14.58
C SER A 68 -8.10 -10.10 -15.79
N ASP A 69 -6.81 -9.81 -15.58
CA ASP A 69 -5.90 -9.31 -16.61
C ASP A 69 -6.33 -7.98 -17.27
N GLU A 70 -7.23 -7.23 -16.64
CA GLU A 70 -7.62 -5.88 -17.09
C GLU A 70 -6.52 -4.85 -16.83
N ARG A 71 -5.70 -5.09 -15.80
CA ARG A 71 -4.55 -4.24 -15.47
C ARG A 71 -3.26 -5.05 -15.56
N TYR A 72 -2.24 -4.46 -16.17
CA TYR A 72 -0.93 -5.10 -16.24
C TYR A 72 -0.22 -5.13 -14.87
N SER A 73 0.30 -6.30 -14.52
CA SER A 73 1.29 -6.48 -13.46
C SER A 73 2.14 -7.70 -13.74
N GLY A 74 3.46 -7.55 -13.65
CA GLY A 74 4.40 -8.65 -13.83
C GLY A 74 4.31 -9.72 -12.72
N THR A 75 3.91 -9.32 -11.51
CA THR A 75 3.89 -10.19 -10.32
C THR A 75 2.47 -10.39 -9.79
N MET A 76 1.78 -9.30 -9.46
CA MET A 76 0.51 -9.37 -8.72
C MET A 76 -0.61 -10.01 -9.53
N GLY A 77 -0.62 -9.88 -10.86
CA GLY A 77 -1.61 -10.55 -11.71
C GLY A 77 -1.56 -12.08 -11.57
N ARG A 78 -0.37 -12.66 -11.43
CA ARG A 78 -0.22 -14.11 -11.18
C ARG A 78 -0.64 -14.49 -9.77
N HIS A 79 -0.29 -13.66 -8.78
CA HIS A 79 -0.66 -13.90 -7.38
C HIS A 79 -2.17 -13.99 -7.20
N PHE A 80 -2.92 -12.99 -7.69
CA PHE A 80 -4.35 -12.88 -7.40
C PHE A 80 -5.23 -13.87 -8.16
N LYS A 81 -4.72 -14.57 -9.17
CA LYS A 81 -5.48 -15.64 -9.85
C LYS A 81 -5.84 -16.81 -8.94
N GLY A 82 -5.07 -17.05 -7.89
CA GLY A 82 -5.33 -18.10 -6.91
C GLY A 82 -6.35 -17.74 -5.83
N TYR A 83 -6.79 -16.48 -5.74
CA TYR A 83 -7.70 -16.01 -4.69
C TYR A 83 -9.14 -15.90 -5.20
N THR A 84 -10.11 -16.15 -4.33
CA THR A 84 -11.51 -15.83 -4.58
C THR A 84 -11.76 -14.32 -4.47
N ASP A 85 -12.84 -13.82 -5.08
CA ASP A 85 -13.21 -12.40 -4.98
C ASP A 85 -13.56 -11.99 -3.54
N ALA A 86 -14.08 -12.95 -2.75
CA ALA A 86 -14.36 -12.75 -1.34
C ALA A 86 -13.06 -12.54 -0.53
N GLU A 87 -12.03 -13.35 -0.78
CA GLU A 87 -10.70 -13.19 -0.14
C GLU A 87 -10.05 -11.86 -0.54
N LEU A 88 -10.12 -11.46 -1.82
CA LEU A 88 -9.60 -10.18 -2.28
C LEU A 88 -10.34 -9.00 -1.62
N SER A 89 -11.66 -9.10 -1.47
CA SER A 89 -12.45 -8.10 -0.75
C SER A 89 -12.07 -8.03 0.74
N ALA A 90 -11.88 -9.18 1.39
CA ALA A 90 -11.46 -9.24 2.79
C ALA A 90 -10.05 -8.67 3.00
N LEU A 91 -9.11 -8.95 2.09
CA LEU A 91 -7.76 -8.37 2.11
C LEU A 91 -7.80 -6.84 1.92
N ALA A 92 -8.64 -6.33 1.01
CA ALA A 92 -8.81 -4.89 0.81
C ALA A 92 -9.32 -4.22 2.09
N THR A 93 -10.35 -4.80 2.72
CA THR A 93 -10.87 -4.33 4.01
C THR A 93 -9.82 -4.40 5.13
N TYR A 94 -9.03 -5.46 5.18
CA TYR A 94 -7.97 -5.62 6.19
C TYR A 94 -6.91 -4.53 6.05
N PHE A 95 -6.31 -4.38 4.87
CA PHE A 95 -5.24 -3.40 4.67
C PHE A 95 -5.73 -1.96 4.78
N SER A 96 -6.97 -1.66 4.39
CA SER A 96 -7.51 -0.29 4.50
C SER A 96 -7.70 0.18 5.93
N LYS A 97 -7.91 -0.74 6.88
CA LYS A 97 -8.05 -0.43 8.32
C LYS A 97 -6.73 -0.20 9.03
N LEU A 98 -5.62 -0.59 8.40
CA LEU A 98 -4.29 -0.31 8.96
C LEU A 98 -3.97 1.19 8.81
N PRO A 99 -3.12 1.75 9.69
CA PRO A 99 -2.67 3.12 9.53
C PRO A 99 -1.82 3.28 8.26
N TRP A 100 -2.02 4.38 7.51
CA TRP A 100 -1.05 4.80 6.51
C TRP A 100 0.21 5.32 7.21
N VAL A 101 1.36 4.72 6.90
CA VAL A 101 2.67 5.10 7.43
C VAL A 101 3.54 5.61 6.29
N PRO A 102 3.70 6.94 6.15
CA PRO A 102 4.59 7.51 5.14
C PRO A 102 6.05 7.10 5.38
N VAL A 103 6.70 6.57 4.35
CA VAL A 103 8.15 6.32 4.34
C VAL A 103 8.83 7.50 3.67
N VAL A 104 9.09 8.56 4.45
CA VAL A 104 9.60 9.84 3.92
C VAL A 104 11.01 9.67 3.35
N GLN A 105 11.18 10.03 2.08
CA GLN A 105 12.44 9.95 1.37
C GLN A 105 13.01 11.35 1.13
N LYS A 106 14.33 11.47 1.16
CA LYS A 106 15.01 12.73 0.90
C LYS A 106 15.22 12.94 -0.59
N ALA A 107 15.05 14.17 -1.05
CA ALA A 107 15.49 14.64 -2.36
C ALA A 107 16.07 16.05 -2.22
N ASP A 108 16.85 16.50 -3.19
CA ASP A 108 17.39 17.85 -3.20
C ASP A 108 16.29 18.89 -3.53
N ASP A 109 16.50 20.13 -3.09
CA ASP A 109 15.52 21.20 -3.19
C ASP A 109 15.12 21.50 -4.66
N LYS A 110 16.05 21.38 -5.60
CA LYS A 110 15.78 21.58 -7.03
C LYS A 110 14.81 20.52 -7.55
N THR A 111 15.05 19.25 -7.22
CA THR A 111 14.16 18.15 -7.59
C THR A 111 12.78 18.29 -6.95
N LEU A 112 12.72 18.70 -5.66
CA LEU A 112 11.45 18.92 -4.98
C LEU A 112 10.65 20.08 -5.60
N ALA A 113 11.31 21.19 -5.92
CA ALA A 113 10.68 22.34 -6.56
C ALA A 113 10.15 21.98 -7.99
N GLN A 114 10.94 21.24 -8.78
CA GLN A 114 10.52 20.73 -10.09
C GLN A 114 9.31 19.80 -9.96
N GLY A 115 9.38 18.82 -9.04
CA GLY A 115 8.30 17.86 -8.82
C GLY A 115 7.01 18.52 -8.38
N LYS A 116 7.09 19.52 -7.49
CA LYS A 116 5.94 20.32 -7.07
C LYS A 116 5.32 21.07 -8.27
N ALA A 117 6.11 21.78 -9.04
CA ALA A 117 5.61 22.53 -10.19
C ALA A 117 4.95 21.63 -11.25
N ALA A 118 5.47 20.42 -11.44
CA ALA A 118 4.91 19.44 -12.38
C ALA A 118 3.68 18.69 -11.84
N SER A 119 3.42 18.74 -10.52
CA SER A 119 2.34 17.99 -9.87
C SER A 119 0.98 18.67 -9.84
N ASP A 120 0.84 19.93 -10.28
CA ASP A 120 -0.40 20.71 -10.21
C ASP A 120 -1.65 19.96 -10.65
N ARG A 121 -1.56 19.22 -11.76
CA ARG A 121 -2.68 18.43 -12.28
C ARG A 121 -2.96 17.13 -11.51
N CYS A 122 -2.04 16.72 -10.64
CA CYS A 122 -2.17 15.55 -9.78
C CYS A 122 -2.91 15.93 -8.49
N GLU A 123 -2.73 17.16 -8.03
CA GLU A 123 -3.27 17.67 -6.77
C GLU A 123 -4.80 17.61 -6.72
N THR A 124 -5.47 17.78 -7.87
CA THR A 124 -6.95 17.71 -7.94
C THR A 124 -7.51 16.41 -7.38
N CYS A 125 -6.80 15.27 -7.58
CA CYS A 125 -7.27 13.96 -7.11
C CYS A 125 -6.49 13.47 -5.90
N HIS A 126 -5.16 13.70 -5.85
CA HIS A 126 -4.32 13.14 -4.79
C HIS A 126 -4.10 14.11 -3.61
N GLY A 127 -4.52 15.37 -3.73
CA GLY A 127 -4.21 16.45 -2.79
C GLY A 127 -2.79 17.00 -2.98
N ALA A 128 -2.53 18.19 -2.46
CA ALA A 128 -1.27 18.92 -2.69
C ALA A 128 -0.03 18.15 -2.22
N THR A 129 -0.13 17.42 -1.11
CA THR A 129 0.95 16.57 -0.58
C THR A 129 0.77 15.09 -0.92
N GLY A 130 -0.29 14.71 -1.59
CA GLY A 130 -0.63 13.31 -1.88
C GLY A 130 -1.24 12.54 -0.71
N GLY A 131 -1.52 13.21 0.42
CA GLY A 131 -2.05 12.57 1.63
C GLY A 131 -3.57 12.63 1.77
N THR A 132 -4.23 13.46 0.97
CA THR A 132 -5.67 13.73 1.06
C THR A 132 -6.37 13.49 -0.28
N PRO A 133 -6.51 12.23 -0.71
CA PRO A 133 -7.21 11.92 -1.95
C PRO A 133 -8.68 12.38 -1.91
N ASP A 134 -9.21 12.77 -3.08
CA ASP A 134 -10.56 13.32 -3.23
C ASP A 134 -11.66 12.25 -3.20
N ASP A 135 -11.31 11.00 -3.47
CA ASP A 135 -12.25 9.88 -3.46
C ASP A 135 -11.64 8.58 -2.93
N ALA A 136 -12.49 7.56 -2.73
CA ALA A 136 -12.11 6.26 -2.20
C ALA A 136 -11.37 5.35 -3.22
N GLU A 137 -11.27 5.74 -4.47
CA GLU A 137 -10.56 4.99 -5.52
C GLU A 137 -9.19 5.59 -5.84
N THR A 138 -8.88 6.75 -5.24
CA THR A 138 -7.61 7.45 -5.42
C THR A 138 -6.63 7.09 -4.29
N PRO A 139 -5.42 6.59 -4.59
CA PRO A 139 -4.46 6.20 -3.56
C PRO A 139 -3.75 7.41 -2.95
N LYS A 140 -3.33 7.26 -1.70
CA LYS A 140 -2.35 8.15 -1.06
C LYS A 140 -0.99 8.00 -1.73
N LEU A 141 -0.28 9.12 -1.87
CA LEU A 141 1.05 9.18 -2.49
C LEU A 141 2.13 9.67 -1.52
N ASN A 142 1.74 10.42 -0.46
CA ASN A 142 2.67 11.00 0.50
C ASN A 142 3.50 9.91 1.19
N GLY A 143 4.82 9.99 1.06
CA GLY A 143 5.73 9.00 1.63
C GLY A 143 5.61 7.60 1.03
N GLN A 144 4.97 7.44 -0.14
CA GLN A 144 5.09 6.21 -0.93
C GLN A 144 6.47 6.19 -1.60
N TRP A 145 6.96 5.01 -1.95
CA TRP A 145 8.28 4.85 -2.57
C TRP A 145 8.36 5.53 -3.94
N ALA A 146 9.35 6.41 -4.11
CA ALA A 146 9.55 7.18 -5.36
C ALA A 146 9.77 6.26 -6.56
N ASP A 147 10.59 5.24 -6.43
CA ASP A 147 10.86 4.30 -7.52
C ASP A 147 9.60 3.53 -7.93
N TYR A 148 8.80 3.09 -6.95
CA TYR A 148 7.51 2.47 -7.24
C TYR A 148 6.58 3.42 -8.00
N MET A 149 6.43 4.67 -7.53
CA MET A 149 5.56 5.66 -8.18
C MET A 149 6.05 6.00 -9.59
N HIS A 150 7.37 6.14 -9.78
CA HIS A 150 7.97 6.33 -11.09
C HIS A 150 7.62 5.18 -12.05
N LEU A 151 7.83 3.93 -11.62
CA LEU A 151 7.52 2.74 -12.42
C LEU A 151 6.03 2.64 -12.77
N GLU A 152 5.13 2.95 -11.84
CA GLU A 152 3.69 2.97 -12.11
C GLU A 152 3.31 4.07 -13.11
N MET A 153 3.85 5.28 -12.97
CA MET A 153 3.61 6.35 -13.95
C MET A 153 4.11 5.98 -15.34
N MET A 154 5.27 5.32 -15.46
CA MET A 154 5.78 4.85 -16.75
C MET A 154 4.84 3.82 -17.39
N LYS A 155 4.21 2.93 -16.62
CA LYS A 155 3.18 2.02 -17.15
C LYS A 155 1.97 2.78 -17.71
N TYR A 156 1.52 3.84 -17.04
CA TYR A 156 0.43 4.68 -17.54
C TYR A 156 0.79 5.44 -18.82
N ARG A 157 2.06 5.70 -19.08
CA ARG A 157 2.55 6.44 -20.25
C ARG A 157 2.71 5.56 -21.49
N THR A 158 2.92 4.26 -21.34
CA THR A 158 3.07 3.32 -22.45
C THR A 158 1.75 2.71 -22.90
N GLU A 159 1.62 2.42 -24.20
CA GLU A 159 0.49 1.64 -24.74
C GLU A 159 0.68 0.13 -24.52
N ALA A 160 1.91 -0.32 -24.27
CA ALA A 160 2.21 -1.74 -24.05
C ALA A 160 1.60 -2.29 -22.75
N ALA A 161 1.33 -1.43 -21.76
CA ALA A 161 0.73 -1.82 -20.50
C ALA A 161 -0.78 -1.52 -20.48
N LYS A 162 -1.58 -2.52 -20.12
CA LYS A 162 -3.00 -2.32 -19.86
C LYS A 162 -3.15 -1.55 -18.54
N MET A 163 -3.58 -0.32 -18.60
CA MET A 163 -3.82 0.56 -17.45
C MET A 163 -5.20 1.19 -17.59
N PRO A 164 -6.23 0.65 -16.92
CA PRO A 164 -7.63 0.99 -17.22
C PRO A 164 -8.05 2.42 -16.82
N HIS A 165 -7.36 3.05 -15.86
CA HIS A 165 -7.75 4.36 -15.34
C HIS A 165 -7.42 5.49 -16.32
N LYS A 166 -8.41 5.88 -17.15
CA LYS A 166 -8.24 6.83 -18.27
C LYS A 166 -7.74 8.22 -17.83
N LYS A 167 -8.26 8.77 -16.72
CA LYS A 167 -7.84 10.09 -16.20
C LYS A 167 -6.36 10.07 -15.81
N MET A 168 -5.93 9.04 -15.04
CA MET A 168 -4.53 8.91 -14.64
C MET A 168 -3.62 8.73 -15.86
N ARG A 169 -4.01 7.90 -16.84
CA ARG A 169 -3.28 7.77 -18.11
C ARG A 169 -3.13 9.11 -18.83
N GLY A 170 -4.21 9.87 -18.94
CA GLY A 170 -4.19 11.17 -19.60
C GLY A 170 -3.27 12.18 -18.90
N ASN A 171 -3.25 12.20 -17.58
CA ASN A 171 -2.37 13.06 -16.81
C ASN A 171 -0.90 12.62 -16.87
N ALA A 172 -0.64 11.32 -16.71
CA ALA A 172 0.72 10.79 -16.79
C ALA A 172 1.37 11.05 -18.17
N LYS A 173 0.63 10.92 -19.27
CA LYS A 173 1.12 11.19 -20.63
C LYS A 173 1.46 12.65 -20.90
N LYS A 174 0.91 13.59 -20.13
CA LYS A 174 1.18 15.03 -20.28
C LYS A 174 2.42 15.49 -19.51
N LEU A 175 3.00 14.66 -18.65
CA LEU A 175 4.26 14.98 -18.00
C LEU A 175 5.41 14.90 -19.01
N ALA A 176 6.38 15.78 -18.91
CA ALA A 176 7.66 15.62 -19.58
C ALA A 176 8.42 14.44 -18.95
N ASP A 177 9.31 13.79 -19.69
CA ASP A 177 10.02 12.60 -19.21
C ASP A 177 10.87 12.89 -17.96
N GLU A 178 11.52 14.05 -17.92
CA GLU A 178 12.30 14.54 -16.78
C GLU A 178 11.45 14.84 -15.54
N ASP A 179 10.15 15.14 -15.70
CA ASP A 179 9.26 15.48 -14.60
C ASP A 179 8.69 14.25 -13.90
N VAL A 180 8.63 13.08 -14.56
CA VAL A 180 8.06 11.87 -13.96
C VAL A 180 8.79 11.47 -12.69
N ALA A 181 10.14 11.47 -12.73
CA ALA A 181 10.95 11.14 -11.56
C ALA A 181 10.87 12.24 -10.48
N ALA A 182 10.80 13.51 -10.89
CA ALA A 182 10.70 14.63 -9.95
C ALA A 182 9.36 14.62 -9.20
N VAL A 183 8.23 14.37 -9.86
CA VAL A 183 6.91 14.23 -9.24
C VAL A 183 6.89 13.06 -8.27
N ALA A 184 7.46 11.91 -8.64
CA ALA A 184 7.56 10.76 -7.75
C ALA A 184 8.34 11.08 -6.47
N LYS A 185 9.50 11.75 -6.60
CA LYS A 185 10.32 12.17 -5.46
C LYS A 185 9.64 13.25 -4.62
N TYR A 186 8.89 14.16 -5.24
CA TYR A 186 8.13 15.18 -4.52
C TYR A 186 7.12 14.53 -3.56
N TYR A 187 6.25 13.64 -4.05
CA TYR A 187 5.29 12.96 -3.19
C TYR A 187 5.94 12.02 -2.18
N ALA A 188 7.03 11.36 -2.54
CA ALA A 188 7.77 10.50 -1.63
C ALA A 188 8.40 11.25 -0.45
N ALA A 189 8.69 12.53 -0.62
CA ALA A 189 9.25 13.39 0.43
C ALA A 189 8.18 13.98 1.38
N GLN A 190 6.88 13.80 1.09
CA GLN A 190 5.82 14.39 1.90
C GLN A 190 5.52 13.51 3.13
N PRO A 191 5.55 14.07 4.36
CA PRO A 191 5.29 13.31 5.59
C PRO A 191 3.80 13.06 5.85
N LYS A 192 2.93 14.00 5.49
CA LYS A 192 1.46 13.94 5.69
C LYS A 192 0.77 14.83 4.66
#